data_3f0de61e31d7fd26783834ea4999b1d2
#
_entry.id   3f0de61e31d7fd26783834ea4999b1d2
#
_cell.length_a   1.000
_cell.length_b   1.000
_cell.length_c   1.000
_cell.angle_alpha   90.00
_cell.angle_beta   90.00
_cell.angle_gamma   90.00
#
_symmetry.space_group_name_H-M   'P 1'
#
loop_
_entity.id
_entity.type
_entity.pdbx_description
1 polymer ?
#
loop_
_entity_poly.entity_id
_entity_poly.type
_entity_poly.pdbx_seq_one_letter_code
_entity_poly.pdbx_strand_id
1 'polypeptide(L)'
;MGRHTPVGDFRAYIQGCFSGYGRKGFKLKKAWIQMADFTAGLAPTTFSDPAALPETLDGAGADGRLDKNNILVRYLHTWRNHWTVAGSVELPSSQVDDSDPHTSLLRDYVPDFAFLGQYQWDRGHSHVRLAGVIRDMGYRDLTTDRNHHVLGWGAQLSSVARAGRIVTLYGTVCVGEGISAYLGDLSSGNYDLLADASDPGCLYAPLTLSGSMGAKVQILPRLASTLCLATLRHLPKANPAADTYKYGQYLSINAVYDFSPRLQLGVEYLAGKRKNCNGAEANVNRAEALLSFSF
;
A
#
# COMPACT_ATOMS: atom_id res chain seq x y z
N MET A 1 13.14 20.19 5.11
CA MET A 1 14.37 20.94 5.44
C MET A 1 15.52 19.96 5.46
N GLY A 2 16.58 20.18 4.68
CA GLY A 2 17.79 19.35 4.69
C GLY A 2 18.99 20.18 5.14
N ARG A 3 19.91 19.61 5.86
CA ARG A 3 21.14 20.24 6.34
C ARG A 3 22.29 19.25 6.24
N HIS A 4 23.42 19.68 5.70
CA HIS A 4 24.67 18.91 5.74
C HIS A 4 25.22 18.94 7.16
N THR A 5 25.52 17.78 7.73
CA THR A 5 26.12 17.64 9.05
C THR A 5 27.43 16.84 8.93
N PRO A 6 28.32 16.89 9.93
CA PRO A 6 29.54 16.05 9.94
C PRO A 6 29.26 14.55 9.87
N VAL A 7 28.04 14.12 10.19
CA VAL A 7 27.60 12.71 10.21
C VAL A 7 26.81 12.34 8.94
N GLY A 8 26.65 13.28 7.97
CA GLY A 8 25.92 13.09 6.72
C GLY A 8 24.74 14.04 6.58
N ASP A 9 23.94 13.83 5.52
CA ASP A 9 22.75 14.62 5.24
C ASP A 9 21.65 14.35 6.26
N PHE A 10 21.14 15.42 6.86
CA PHE A 10 19.95 15.38 7.73
C PHE A 10 18.74 15.92 6.98
N ARG A 11 17.63 15.17 7.00
CA ARG A 11 16.33 15.56 6.43
C ARG A 11 15.24 15.33 7.46
N ALA A 12 14.31 16.26 7.56
CA ALA A 12 13.06 16.10 8.32
C ALA A 12 11.88 16.37 7.40
N TYR A 13 10.83 15.57 7.51
CA TYR A 13 9.64 15.66 6.70
C TYR A 13 8.38 15.51 7.55
N ILE A 14 7.42 16.41 7.35
CA ILE A 14 6.09 16.34 7.98
C ILE A 14 5.05 16.59 6.91
N GLN A 15 4.03 15.73 6.86
CA GLN A 15 2.88 15.85 5.99
C GLN A 15 1.60 15.56 6.76
N GLY A 16 0.63 16.46 6.65
CA GLY A 16 -0.70 16.28 7.20
C GLY A 16 -1.77 16.68 6.21
N CYS A 17 -3.01 16.37 6.51
CA CYS A 17 -4.17 16.83 5.79
C CYS A 17 -5.31 17.17 6.76
N PHE A 18 -6.25 18.01 6.32
CA PHE A 18 -7.44 18.40 7.06
C PHE A 18 -8.67 17.58 6.65
N SER A 19 -8.47 16.30 6.33
CA SER A 19 -9.53 15.35 5.97
C SER A 19 -9.85 14.36 7.09
N GLY A 20 -9.48 14.67 8.33
CA GLY A 20 -9.79 13.87 9.51
C GLY A 20 -11.29 13.80 9.82
N TYR A 21 -11.64 13.12 10.89
CA TYR A 21 -13.02 12.85 11.32
C TYR A 21 -13.94 14.07 11.12
N GLY A 22 -15.04 13.89 10.34
CA GLY A 22 -15.99 14.95 10.03
C GLY A 22 -15.48 16.03 9.07
N ARG A 23 -14.43 15.76 8.26
CA ARG A 23 -13.81 16.68 7.29
C ARG A 23 -13.19 17.96 7.90
N LYS A 24 -13.04 18.04 9.22
CA LYS A 24 -12.49 19.21 9.93
C LYS A 24 -11.28 18.87 10.82
N GLY A 25 -10.96 17.58 11.01
CA GLY A 25 -9.84 17.14 11.84
C GLY A 25 -8.52 17.12 11.08
N PHE A 26 -7.44 17.50 11.76
CA PHE A 26 -6.08 17.30 11.26
C PHE A 26 -5.71 15.82 11.34
N LYS A 27 -5.16 15.27 10.26
CA LYS A 27 -4.59 13.91 10.22
C LYS A 27 -3.13 14.00 9.80
N LEU A 28 -2.25 13.56 10.68
CA LEU A 28 -0.83 13.38 10.36
C LEU A 28 -0.70 12.18 9.41
N LYS A 29 -0.12 12.40 8.23
CA LYS A 29 0.12 11.33 7.24
C LYS A 29 1.54 10.78 7.32
N LYS A 30 2.53 11.65 7.47
CA LYS A 30 3.95 11.28 7.56
C LYS A 30 4.66 12.24 8.50
N ALA A 31 5.59 11.71 9.29
CA ALA A 31 6.50 12.48 10.13
C ALA A 31 7.76 11.66 10.39
N TRP A 32 8.84 11.96 9.69
CA TRP A 32 10.07 11.18 9.81
C TRP A 32 11.31 12.06 9.72
N ILE A 33 12.37 11.55 10.28
CA ILE A 33 13.72 12.09 10.15
C ILE A 33 14.60 11.08 9.42
N GLN A 34 15.53 11.60 8.63
CA GLN A 34 16.56 10.80 7.97
C GLN A 34 17.93 11.39 8.31
N MET A 35 18.85 10.52 8.67
CA MET A 35 20.25 10.84 8.90
C MET A 35 21.12 9.78 8.22
N ALA A 36 21.91 10.19 7.24
CA ALA A 36 22.62 9.27 6.35
C ALA A 36 21.66 8.22 5.76
N ASP A 37 21.94 6.93 5.95
CA ASP A 37 21.18 5.79 5.46
C ASP A 37 20.01 5.38 6.38
N PHE A 38 19.87 6.04 7.56
CA PHE A 38 18.81 5.70 8.53
C PHE A 38 17.63 6.65 8.42
N THR A 39 16.43 6.09 8.46
CA THR A 39 15.16 6.82 8.55
C THR A 39 14.38 6.31 9.76
N ALA A 40 13.84 7.23 10.58
CA ALA A 40 13.02 6.88 11.73
C ALA A 40 11.76 7.77 11.79
N GLY A 41 10.61 7.18 12.11
CA GLY A 41 9.34 7.88 12.27
C GLY A 41 8.20 7.28 11.44
N LEU A 42 7.12 8.05 11.27
CA LEU A 42 5.96 7.67 10.48
C LEU A 42 6.23 7.88 8.99
N ALA A 43 6.50 6.80 8.27
CA ALA A 43 6.89 6.80 6.85
C ALA A 43 6.17 5.66 6.08
N PRO A 44 6.17 5.69 4.74
CA PRO A 44 5.73 4.54 3.97
C PRO A 44 6.52 3.30 4.34
N THR A 45 5.82 2.18 4.53
CA THR A 45 6.45 0.88 4.80
C THR A 45 7.51 0.54 3.77
N THR A 46 8.54 -0.17 4.18
CA THR A 46 9.59 -0.66 3.27
C THR A 46 9.05 -1.72 2.29
N PHE A 47 7.96 -2.38 2.66
CA PHE A 47 7.28 -3.35 1.81
C PHE A 47 6.59 -2.73 0.59
N SER A 48 6.17 -1.45 0.62
CA SER A 48 5.48 -0.78 -0.48
C SER A 48 6.41 -0.09 -1.47
N ASP A 49 5.95 0.07 -2.72
CA ASP A 49 6.59 0.88 -3.75
C ASP A 49 5.62 1.93 -4.32
N PRO A 50 5.48 3.08 -3.66
CA PRO A 50 4.58 4.12 -4.13
C PRO A 50 4.96 4.68 -5.52
N ALA A 51 6.23 4.55 -5.94
CA ALA A 51 6.68 5.05 -7.24
C ALA A 51 6.18 4.19 -8.41
N ALA A 52 5.89 2.90 -8.16
CA ALA A 52 5.40 1.97 -9.18
C ALA A 52 3.87 1.98 -9.34
N LEU A 53 3.17 2.82 -8.57
CA LEU A 53 1.73 3.01 -8.73
C LEU A 53 1.46 3.95 -9.91
N PRO A 54 0.54 3.61 -10.83
CA PRO A 54 0.10 4.51 -11.88
C PRO A 54 -0.49 5.80 -11.29
N GLU A 55 -0.26 6.93 -11.95
CA GLU A 55 -0.76 8.22 -11.50
C GLU A 55 -2.28 8.31 -11.74
N THR A 56 -3.07 8.35 -10.67
CA THR A 56 -4.53 8.54 -10.68
C THR A 56 -4.89 9.85 -9.99
N LEU A 57 -6.03 10.45 -10.35
CA LEU A 57 -6.60 11.60 -9.63
C LEU A 57 -7.37 11.11 -8.41
N ASP A 58 -7.88 9.89 -8.45
CA ASP A 58 -8.52 9.24 -7.33
C ASP A 58 -7.56 9.09 -6.14
N GLY A 59 -7.84 9.78 -5.05
CA GLY A 59 -7.03 9.72 -3.84
C GLY A 59 -7.00 8.35 -3.17
N ALA A 60 -8.01 7.50 -3.42
CA ALA A 60 -8.03 6.10 -2.99
C ALA A 60 -7.14 5.22 -3.90
N GLY A 61 -6.97 5.60 -5.15
CA GLY A 61 -6.11 4.97 -6.13
C GLY A 61 -6.55 3.57 -6.55
N ALA A 62 -5.65 2.83 -7.17
CA ALA A 62 -5.91 1.52 -7.71
C ALA A 62 -6.17 0.47 -6.62
N ASP A 63 -7.08 -0.48 -6.88
CA ASP A 63 -7.35 -1.62 -5.99
C ASP A 63 -6.07 -2.43 -5.72
N GLY A 64 -5.93 -2.91 -4.47
CA GLY A 64 -4.81 -3.76 -4.08
C GLY A 64 -3.45 -3.07 -3.98
N ARG A 65 -3.41 -1.74 -3.97
CA ARG A 65 -2.17 -1.01 -3.72
C ARG A 65 -1.71 -1.18 -2.28
N LEU A 66 -0.41 -1.36 -2.10
CA LEU A 66 0.22 -1.27 -0.79
C LEU A 66 0.36 0.21 -0.40
N ASP A 67 -0.46 0.67 0.54
CA ASP A 67 -0.55 2.08 0.97
C ASP A 67 -0.59 2.19 2.50
N LYS A 68 0.42 1.64 3.17
CA LYS A 68 0.56 1.76 4.61
C LYS A 68 1.69 2.72 4.95
N ASN A 69 1.39 3.75 5.76
CA ASN A 69 2.41 4.48 6.50
C ASN A 69 2.52 3.85 7.88
N ASN A 70 3.72 3.52 8.30
CA ASN A 70 3.98 2.87 9.57
C ASN A 70 5.06 3.61 10.36
N ILE A 71 5.05 3.51 11.68
CA ILE A 71 6.18 3.93 12.51
C ILE A 71 7.26 2.88 12.33
N LEU A 72 8.42 3.30 11.84
CA LEU A 72 9.51 2.40 11.51
C LEU A 72 10.88 3.00 11.80
N VAL A 73 11.86 2.13 11.92
CA VAL A 73 13.28 2.44 11.76
C VAL A 73 13.77 1.64 10.57
N ARG A 74 14.29 2.32 9.56
CA ARG A 74 14.75 1.74 8.29
C ARG A 74 16.20 2.12 8.04
N TYR A 75 17.00 1.13 7.65
CA TYR A 75 18.27 1.32 6.98
C TYR A 75 18.10 1.14 5.49
N LEU A 76 18.61 2.09 4.67
CA LEU A 76 18.54 2.03 3.21
C LEU A 76 19.89 2.46 2.64
N HIS A 77 20.51 1.60 1.86
CA HIS A 77 21.79 1.89 1.22
C HIS A 77 21.75 1.70 -0.29
N THR A 78 22.37 2.62 -1.04
CA THR A 78 22.43 2.57 -2.51
C THR A 78 23.87 2.51 -2.98
N TRP A 79 24.23 1.46 -3.75
CA TRP A 79 25.56 1.31 -4.34
C TRP A 79 25.58 1.74 -5.79
N ARG A 80 26.67 2.39 -6.19
CA ARG A 80 26.95 2.76 -7.58
C ARG A 80 25.75 3.40 -8.30
N ASN A 81 24.84 4.01 -7.56
CA ASN A 81 23.59 4.61 -8.05
C ASN A 81 22.64 3.64 -8.81
N HIS A 82 22.86 2.32 -8.68
CA HIS A 82 22.04 1.31 -9.37
C HIS A 82 21.35 0.34 -8.41
N TRP A 83 22.04 -0.10 -7.36
CA TRP A 83 21.52 -1.11 -6.45
C TRP A 83 21.14 -0.47 -5.12
N THR A 84 19.91 -0.67 -4.70
CA THR A 84 19.43 -0.24 -3.38
C THR A 84 18.95 -1.45 -2.60
N VAL A 85 19.36 -1.55 -1.35
CA VAL A 85 18.75 -2.48 -0.40
C VAL A 85 18.25 -1.69 0.80
N ALA A 86 17.18 -2.20 1.42
CA ALA A 86 16.72 -1.67 2.69
C ALA A 86 16.17 -2.79 3.56
N GLY A 87 16.24 -2.56 4.87
CA GLY A 87 15.58 -3.36 5.89
C GLY A 87 14.97 -2.43 6.93
N SER A 88 13.82 -2.78 7.45
CA SER A 88 13.14 -2.02 8.50
C SER A 88 12.53 -2.91 9.57
N VAL A 89 12.43 -2.31 10.74
CA VAL A 89 11.62 -2.79 11.86
C VAL A 89 10.45 -1.81 11.97
N GLU A 90 9.24 -2.34 11.90
CA GLU A 90 8.01 -1.55 11.80
C GLU A 90 7.07 -1.88 12.97
N LEU A 91 6.31 -0.88 13.42
CA LEU A 91 5.34 -1.08 14.49
C LEU A 91 4.28 -2.08 14.03
N PRO A 92 4.07 -3.19 14.77
CA PRO A 92 3.09 -4.20 14.39
C PRO A 92 1.67 -3.66 14.56
N SER A 93 0.78 -4.09 13.68
CA SER A 93 -0.63 -3.69 13.70
C SER A 93 -1.43 -4.70 12.90
N SER A 94 -1.96 -5.72 13.59
CA SER A 94 -2.81 -6.75 13.00
C SER A 94 -4.27 -6.33 13.02
N GLN A 95 -4.98 -6.76 11.98
CA GLN A 95 -6.43 -6.59 11.85
C GLN A 95 -7.07 -7.97 11.89
N VAL A 96 -7.68 -8.29 13.03
CA VAL A 96 -8.20 -9.62 13.35
C VAL A 96 -9.72 -9.58 13.30
N ASP A 97 -10.31 -10.59 12.68
CA ASP A 97 -11.74 -10.83 12.68
C ASP A 97 -12.22 -11.10 14.11
N ASP A 98 -13.20 -10.35 14.55
CA ASP A 98 -13.84 -10.42 15.88
C ASP A 98 -15.20 -11.10 15.85
N SER A 99 -15.56 -11.75 14.75
CA SER A 99 -16.86 -12.40 14.58
C SER A 99 -17.00 -13.71 15.36
N ASP A 100 -15.88 -14.38 15.71
CA ASP A 100 -15.92 -15.56 16.55
C ASP A 100 -15.86 -15.19 18.05
N PRO A 101 -16.92 -15.47 18.84
CA PRO A 101 -16.95 -15.15 20.26
C PRO A 101 -15.95 -15.98 21.10
N HIS A 102 -15.35 -17.01 20.52
CA HIS A 102 -14.34 -17.86 21.18
C HIS A 102 -12.92 -17.34 21.01
N THR A 103 -12.72 -16.23 20.30
CA THR A 103 -11.40 -15.61 20.08
C THR A 103 -11.35 -14.20 20.64
N SER A 104 -10.16 -13.76 21.01
CA SER A 104 -9.89 -12.36 21.34
C SER A 104 -8.56 -11.90 20.78
N LEU A 105 -8.50 -10.61 20.43
CA LEU A 105 -7.28 -9.97 19.93
C LEU A 105 -6.22 -9.94 21.04
N LEU A 106 -5.01 -10.37 20.72
CA LEU A 106 -3.82 -10.08 21.51
C LEU A 106 -3.13 -8.82 20.97
N ARG A 107 -2.46 -8.14 21.88
CA ARG A 107 -1.58 -7.05 21.47
C ARG A 107 -0.35 -7.63 20.79
N ASP A 108 -0.04 -7.16 19.60
CA ASP A 108 1.18 -7.55 18.90
C ASP A 108 2.40 -6.92 19.60
N TYR A 109 3.36 -7.76 20.00
CA TYR A 109 4.61 -7.35 20.62
C TYR A 109 5.82 -7.53 19.71
N VAL A 110 5.75 -8.48 18.78
CA VAL A 110 6.80 -8.72 17.80
C VAL A 110 6.64 -7.72 16.66
N PRO A 111 7.66 -6.91 16.35
CA PRO A 111 7.57 -5.96 15.23
C PRO A 111 7.48 -6.68 13.89
N ASP A 112 6.87 -6.00 12.91
CA ASP A 112 6.92 -6.42 11.52
C ASP A 112 8.32 -6.15 10.96
N PHE A 113 8.88 -7.10 10.19
CA PHE A 113 10.16 -6.96 9.52
C PHE A 113 9.93 -6.84 8.02
N ALA A 114 10.34 -5.72 7.42
CA ALA A 114 10.23 -5.54 5.99
C ALA A 114 11.59 -5.28 5.34
N PHE A 115 11.75 -5.74 4.11
CA PHE A 115 13.00 -5.63 3.36
C PHE A 115 12.72 -5.40 1.87
N LEU A 116 13.69 -4.82 1.17
CA LEU A 116 13.65 -4.66 -0.27
C LEU A 116 15.03 -4.76 -0.90
N GLY A 117 15.03 -5.21 -2.16
CA GLY A 117 16.14 -5.07 -3.10
C GLY A 117 15.63 -4.41 -4.38
N GLN A 118 16.35 -3.40 -4.88
CA GLN A 118 15.97 -2.66 -6.08
C GLN A 118 17.18 -2.51 -7.01
N TYR A 119 16.94 -2.70 -8.28
CA TYR A 119 17.86 -2.29 -9.34
C TYR A 119 17.23 -1.13 -10.11
N GLN A 120 17.99 -0.03 -10.28
CA GLN A 120 17.55 1.16 -10.99
C GLN A 120 18.48 1.54 -12.13
N TRP A 121 17.92 2.07 -13.20
CA TRP A 121 18.60 2.57 -14.37
C TRP A 121 17.98 3.89 -14.83
N ASP A 122 18.42 4.44 -15.95
CA ASP A 122 17.96 5.72 -16.46
C ASP A 122 17.99 6.83 -15.38
N ARG A 123 19.12 6.94 -14.65
CA ARG A 123 19.32 7.89 -13.55
C ARG A 123 18.26 7.81 -12.45
N GLY A 124 17.72 6.62 -12.19
CA GLY A 124 16.70 6.39 -11.18
C GLY A 124 15.26 6.61 -11.65
N HIS A 125 15.04 6.95 -12.92
CA HIS A 125 13.67 7.08 -13.48
C HIS A 125 13.01 5.73 -13.76
N SER A 126 13.79 4.68 -13.85
CA SER A 126 13.34 3.32 -14.07
C SER A 126 13.93 2.40 -13.02
N HIS A 127 13.12 1.45 -12.55
CA HIS A 127 13.58 0.45 -11.59
C HIS A 127 12.73 -0.82 -11.64
N VAL A 128 13.31 -1.87 -11.10
CA VAL A 128 12.62 -3.07 -10.67
C VAL A 128 12.93 -3.30 -9.20
N ARG A 129 11.93 -3.63 -8.40
CA ARG A 129 12.03 -3.83 -6.96
C ARG A 129 11.35 -5.12 -6.55
N LEU A 130 12.04 -5.89 -5.72
CA LEU A 130 11.47 -6.99 -4.95
C LEU A 130 11.46 -6.58 -3.49
N ALA A 131 10.30 -6.68 -2.85
CA ALA A 131 10.14 -6.38 -1.43
C ALA A 131 9.42 -7.52 -0.71
N GLY A 132 9.64 -7.64 0.59
CA GLY A 132 8.99 -8.63 1.44
C GLY A 132 8.69 -8.10 2.83
N VAL A 133 7.74 -8.75 3.49
CA VAL A 133 7.39 -8.50 4.89
C VAL A 133 7.16 -9.83 5.61
N ILE A 134 7.57 -9.89 6.88
CA ILE A 134 7.31 -11.01 7.79
C ILE A 134 6.70 -10.41 9.05
N ARG A 135 5.63 -11.06 9.55
CA ARG A 135 4.81 -10.59 10.66
C ARG A 135 4.49 -11.75 11.61
N ASP A 136 4.35 -11.41 12.89
CA ASP A 136 3.79 -12.33 13.91
C ASP A 136 2.47 -11.71 14.41
N MET A 137 1.37 -12.46 14.27
CA MET A 137 0.03 -12.00 14.61
C MET A 137 -0.55 -12.90 15.71
N GLY A 138 -0.86 -12.30 16.86
CA GLY A 138 -1.33 -13.02 18.03
C GLY A 138 -2.83 -12.97 18.23
N TYR A 139 -3.44 -14.09 18.63
CA TYR A 139 -4.80 -14.14 19.15
C TYR A 139 -4.90 -15.12 20.33
N ARG A 140 -5.94 -14.99 21.14
CA ARG A 140 -6.23 -15.89 22.27
C ARG A 140 -7.48 -16.70 21.96
N ASP A 141 -7.37 -18.01 22.06
CA ASP A 141 -8.50 -18.93 22.09
C ASP A 141 -9.06 -18.94 23.51
N LEU A 142 -10.30 -18.50 23.67
CA LEU A 142 -11.01 -18.41 24.96
C LEU A 142 -11.57 -19.75 25.40
N THR A 143 -11.66 -20.75 24.51
CA THR A 143 -12.13 -22.10 24.83
C THR A 143 -11.06 -22.89 25.58
N THR A 144 -9.82 -22.80 25.10
CA THR A 144 -8.67 -23.50 25.68
C THR A 144 -7.84 -22.60 26.59
N ASP A 145 -8.16 -21.31 26.67
CA ASP A 145 -7.42 -20.27 27.40
C ASP A 145 -5.95 -20.16 26.97
N ARG A 146 -5.66 -20.38 25.68
CA ARG A 146 -4.31 -20.38 25.13
C ARG A 146 -4.09 -19.24 24.13
N ASN A 147 -2.87 -18.75 24.11
CA ASN A 147 -2.42 -17.80 23.11
C ASN A 147 -1.86 -18.54 21.88
N HIS A 148 -2.26 -18.08 20.72
CA HIS A 148 -1.80 -18.59 19.43
C HIS A 148 -1.12 -17.48 18.64
N HIS A 149 -0.16 -17.87 17.82
CA HIS A 149 0.58 -16.99 16.93
C HIS A 149 0.49 -17.50 15.50
N VAL A 150 0.19 -16.62 14.56
CA VAL A 150 0.11 -16.93 13.13
C VAL A 150 1.15 -16.09 12.40
N LEU A 151 2.02 -16.77 11.66
CA LEU A 151 3.01 -16.13 10.82
C LEU A 151 2.33 -15.54 9.59
N GLY A 152 2.42 -14.22 9.43
CA GLY A 152 2.07 -13.52 8.21
C GLY A 152 3.32 -13.26 7.35
N TRP A 153 3.14 -13.28 6.05
CA TRP A 153 4.22 -12.99 5.11
C TRP A 153 3.68 -12.35 3.84
N GLY A 154 4.51 -11.55 3.17
CA GLY A 154 4.17 -10.96 1.88
C GLY A 154 5.39 -10.78 1.01
N ALA A 155 5.17 -10.86 -0.30
CA ALA A 155 6.15 -10.55 -1.33
C ALA A 155 5.52 -9.64 -2.39
N GLN A 156 6.26 -8.60 -2.82
CA GLN A 156 5.87 -7.68 -3.88
C GLN A 156 6.98 -7.58 -4.91
N LEU A 157 6.62 -7.73 -6.18
CA LEU A 157 7.43 -7.32 -7.32
C LEU A 157 6.83 -6.06 -7.92
N SER A 158 7.63 -5.02 -8.11
CA SER A 158 7.20 -3.76 -8.68
C SER A 158 8.21 -3.24 -9.70
N SER A 159 7.73 -2.46 -10.65
CA SER A 159 8.59 -1.88 -11.69
C SER A 159 8.02 -0.57 -12.21
N VAL A 160 8.94 0.35 -12.50
CA VAL A 160 8.72 1.53 -13.34
C VAL A 160 9.69 1.45 -14.51
N ALA A 161 9.19 1.50 -15.72
CA ALA A 161 10.00 1.49 -16.93
C ALA A 161 9.67 2.69 -17.82
N ARG A 162 10.64 3.59 -17.98
CA ARG A 162 10.52 4.75 -18.84
C ARG A 162 11.03 4.42 -20.25
N ALA A 163 10.13 4.49 -21.23
CA ALA A 163 10.45 4.29 -22.65
C ALA A 163 10.56 5.65 -23.35
N GLY A 164 11.79 6.13 -23.42
CA GLY A 164 12.08 7.47 -23.93
C GLY A 164 11.51 8.60 -23.06
N ARG A 165 10.98 9.65 -23.70
CA ARG A 165 10.38 10.80 -22.99
C ARG A 165 8.86 10.80 -23.03
N ILE A 166 8.28 9.83 -23.70
CA ILE A 166 6.85 9.83 -24.03
C ILE A 166 6.08 8.85 -23.16
N VAL A 167 6.61 7.65 -22.91
CA VAL A 167 5.88 6.59 -22.22
C VAL A 167 6.57 6.19 -20.93
N THR A 168 5.78 6.06 -19.86
CA THR A 168 6.21 5.44 -18.60
C THR A 168 5.24 4.31 -18.28
N LEU A 169 5.78 3.12 -18.08
CA LEU A 169 5.04 1.92 -17.70
C LEU A 169 5.20 1.66 -16.21
N TYR A 170 4.12 1.25 -15.58
CA TYR A 170 4.04 0.90 -14.16
C TYR A 170 3.52 -0.51 -14.01
N GLY A 171 4.02 -1.24 -13.03
CA GLY A 171 3.52 -2.57 -12.73
C GLY A 171 3.82 -2.99 -11.30
N THR A 172 2.83 -3.60 -10.64
CA THR A 172 2.98 -4.20 -9.33
C THR A 172 2.27 -5.54 -9.28
N VAL A 173 2.85 -6.51 -8.58
CA VAL A 173 2.22 -7.77 -8.22
C VAL A 173 2.59 -8.06 -6.77
N CYS A 174 1.60 -8.40 -5.96
CA CYS A 174 1.80 -8.73 -4.55
C CYS A 174 1.06 -10.03 -4.21
N VAL A 175 1.68 -10.83 -3.38
CA VAL A 175 1.14 -12.07 -2.82
C VAL A 175 1.52 -12.17 -1.36
N GLY A 176 0.64 -12.70 -0.51
CA GLY A 176 0.95 -12.96 0.89
C GLY A 176 -0.24 -13.42 1.70
N GLU A 177 0.03 -13.83 2.91
CA GLU A 177 -0.94 -14.23 3.93
C GLU A 177 -0.84 -13.28 5.12
N GLY A 178 -2.00 -12.80 5.63
CA GLY A 178 -2.02 -11.86 6.74
C GLY A 178 -1.44 -10.49 6.42
N ILE A 179 -1.62 -9.99 5.20
CA ILE A 179 -1.11 -8.68 4.74
C ILE A 179 -2.20 -7.66 4.46
N SER A 180 -3.42 -7.90 4.87
CA SER A 180 -4.57 -7.05 4.55
C SER A 180 -4.43 -5.63 5.11
N ALA A 181 -3.79 -5.49 6.28
CA ALA A 181 -3.47 -4.19 6.87
C ALA A 181 -2.54 -3.32 6.01
N TYR A 182 -1.83 -3.90 5.05
CA TYR A 182 -0.95 -3.18 4.12
C TYR A 182 -1.67 -2.74 2.84
N LEU A 183 -2.82 -3.36 2.52
CA LEU A 183 -3.59 -3.11 1.31
C LEU A 183 -4.70 -2.07 1.57
N GLY A 184 -4.71 -0.97 0.83
CA GLY A 184 -5.62 0.14 1.05
C GLY A 184 -7.10 -0.27 1.16
N ASP A 185 -7.54 -1.18 0.28
CA ASP A 185 -8.94 -1.63 0.20
C ASP A 185 -9.35 -2.55 1.35
N LEU A 186 -8.42 -3.28 1.95
CA LEU A 186 -8.67 -4.24 3.02
C LEU A 186 -8.33 -3.70 4.40
N SER A 187 -7.60 -2.59 4.47
CA SER A 187 -6.99 -2.07 5.70
C SER A 187 -7.95 -1.64 6.81
N SER A 188 -9.25 -1.68 6.60
CA SER A 188 -10.30 -1.38 7.59
C SER A 188 -11.27 -2.53 7.83
N GLY A 189 -11.01 -3.72 7.29
CA GLY A 189 -11.95 -4.83 7.23
C GLY A 189 -11.64 -5.99 8.17
N ASN A 190 -10.62 -5.90 9.02
CA ASN A 190 -10.20 -6.99 9.92
C ASN A 190 -9.87 -8.30 9.18
N TYR A 191 -9.14 -8.22 8.06
CA TYR A 191 -8.89 -9.35 7.17
C TYR A 191 -7.49 -9.95 7.27
N ASP A 192 -6.64 -9.55 8.23
CA ASP A 192 -5.32 -10.20 8.42
C ASP A 192 -5.47 -11.62 8.96
N LEU A 193 -6.36 -11.82 9.94
CA LEU A 193 -6.76 -13.12 10.46
C LEU A 193 -8.27 -13.25 10.37
N LEU A 194 -8.75 -14.34 9.81
CA LEU A 194 -10.17 -14.67 9.70
C LEU A 194 -10.52 -15.85 10.59
N ALA A 195 -11.75 -15.86 11.12
CA ALA A 195 -12.29 -17.00 11.87
C ALA A 195 -12.47 -18.21 10.95
N ASP A 196 -12.09 -19.40 11.44
CA ASP A 196 -12.36 -20.66 10.75
C ASP A 196 -13.72 -21.20 11.19
N ALA A 197 -14.71 -21.08 10.31
CA ALA A 197 -16.07 -21.55 10.61
C ALA A 197 -16.16 -23.06 10.90
N SER A 198 -15.15 -23.84 10.52
CA SER A 198 -15.08 -25.30 10.78
C SER A 198 -14.40 -25.65 12.09
N ASP A 199 -13.69 -24.69 12.72
CA ASP A 199 -12.94 -24.89 13.96
C ASP A 199 -13.05 -23.66 14.87
N PRO A 200 -14.11 -23.60 15.72
CA PRO A 200 -14.33 -22.48 16.63
C PRO A 200 -13.13 -22.26 17.57
N GLY A 201 -12.71 -21.01 17.73
CA GLY A 201 -11.50 -20.65 18.49
C GLY A 201 -10.23 -20.66 17.65
N CYS A 202 -10.30 -20.98 16.36
CA CYS A 202 -9.16 -20.98 15.44
C CYS A 202 -9.25 -19.82 14.43
N LEU A 203 -8.16 -19.04 14.33
CA LEU A 203 -7.99 -18.01 13.31
C LEU A 203 -6.89 -18.39 12.34
N TYR A 204 -7.03 -18.01 11.09
CA TYR A 204 -6.05 -18.25 10.04
C TYR A 204 -5.80 -17.00 9.18
N ALA A 205 -4.60 -16.91 8.59
CA ALA A 205 -4.24 -15.87 7.66
C ALA A 205 -4.68 -16.26 6.23
N PRO A 206 -5.62 -15.53 5.60
CA PRO A 206 -6.05 -15.82 4.24
C PRO A 206 -5.01 -15.36 3.21
N LEU A 207 -4.89 -16.12 2.11
CA LEU A 207 -4.06 -15.76 0.99
C LEU A 207 -4.67 -14.55 0.25
N THR A 208 -3.84 -13.56 -0.02
CA THR A 208 -4.23 -12.35 -0.75
C THR A 208 -3.31 -12.14 -1.95
N LEU A 209 -3.89 -11.83 -3.09
CA LEU A 209 -3.21 -11.56 -4.35
C LEU A 209 -3.66 -10.19 -4.84
N SER A 210 -2.73 -9.33 -5.21
CA SER A 210 -3.05 -8.06 -5.85
C SER A 210 -2.08 -7.73 -6.96
N GLY A 211 -2.52 -6.89 -7.89
CA GLY A 211 -1.68 -6.39 -8.95
C GLY A 211 -2.26 -5.18 -9.62
N SER A 212 -1.39 -4.32 -10.10
CA SER A 212 -1.75 -3.19 -10.93
C SER A 212 -0.79 -3.04 -12.09
N MET A 213 -1.30 -2.49 -13.19
CA MET A 213 -0.50 -2.07 -14.33
C MET A 213 -1.02 -0.74 -14.86
N GLY A 214 -0.13 0.06 -15.42
CA GLY A 214 -0.51 1.33 -16.01
C GLY A 214 0.50 1.84 -17.01
N ALA A 215 0.03 2.75 -17.84
CA ALA A 215 0.85 3.45 -18.81
C ALA A 215 0.51 4.94 -18.78
N LYS A 216 1.53 5.77 -18.53
CA LYS A 216 1.46 7.23 -18.70
C LYS A 216 2.05 7.60 -20.04
N VAL A 217 1.30 8.36 -20.81
CA VAL A 217 1.72 8.84 -22.14
C VAL A 217 1.74 10.37 -22.13
N GLN A 218 2.89 10.96 -22.45
CA GLN A 218 3.02 12.40 -22.68
C GLN A 218 2.55 12.71 -24.12
N ILE A 219 1.31 13.18 -24.26
CA ILE A 219 0.67 13.44 -25.56
C ILE A 219 1.20 14.73 -26.18
N LEU A 220 1.30 15.78 -25.36
CA LEU A 220 1.86 17.07 -25.69
C LEU A 220 2.82 17.51 -24.58
N PRO A 221 3.68 18.52 -24.78
CA PRO A 221 4.60 18.97 -23.73
C PRO A 221 3.96 19.33 -22.38
N ARG A 222 2.64 19.63 -22.40
CA ARG A 222 1.85 20.00 -21.20
C ARG A 222 0.64 19.12 -20.97
N LEU A 223 0.43 18.06 -21.76
CA LEU A 223 -0.70 17.14 -21.64
C LEU A 223 -0.21 15.71 -21.51
N ALA A 224 -0.51 15.09 -20.40
CA ALA A 224 -0.28 13.66 -20.17
C ALA A 224 -1.60 12.93 -19.90
N SER A 225 -1.63 11.66 -20.25
CA SER A 225 -2.74 10.75 -19.93
C SER A 225 -2.19 9.50 -19.29
N THR A 226 -2.89 8.97 -18.27
CA THR A 226 -2.53 7.71 -17.61
C THR A 226 -3.72 6.76 -17.67
N LEU A 227 -3.46 5.53 -18.12
CA LEU A 227 -4.35 4.39 -18.00
C LEU A 227 -3.89 3.53 -16.83
N CYS A 228 -4.80 3.13 -15.98
CA CYS A 228 -4.54 2.23 -14.84
C CYS A 228 -5.55 1.09 -14.83
N LEU A 229 -5.04 -0.13 -14.65
CA LEU A 229 -5.81 -1.35 -14.42
C LEU A 229 -5.31 -1.98 -13.12
N ALA A 230 -6.21 -2.42 -12.26
CA ALA A 230 -5.81 -3.10 -11.03
C ALA A 230 -6.83 -4.15 -10.59
N THR A 231 -6.37 -5.09 -9.79
CA THR A 231 -7.20 -6.15 -9.20
C THR A 231 -6.66 -6.56 -7.85
N LEU A 232 -7.58 -6.92 -6.97
CA LEU A 232 -7.30 -7.49 -5.66
C LEU A 232 -8.17 -8.74 -5.50
N ARG A 233 -7.56 -9.83 -5.04
CA ARG A 233 -8.24 -11.07 -4.70
C ARG A 233 -7.88 -11.48 -3.28
N HIS A 234 -8.90 -11.71 -2.49
CA HIS A 234 -8.79 -12.25 -1.15
C HIS A 234 -9.40 -13.64 -1.13
N LEU A 235 -8.64 -14.63 -0.69
CA LEU A 235 -8.95 -16.05 -0.84
C LEU A 235 -9.14 -16.69 0.55
N PRO A 236 -10.29 -16.46 1.21
CA PRO A 236 -10.58 -17.12 2.47
C PRO A 236 -10.83 -18.62 2.24
N LYS A 237 -10.68 -19.42 3.31
CA LYS A 237 -11.06 -20.84 3.33
C LYS A 237 -12.58 -21.00 3.11
N ALA A 238 -13.05 -22.24 3.07
CA ALA A 238 -14.47 -22.56 2.93
C ALA A 238 -15.31 -21.93 4.07
N ASN A 239 -16.49 -21.42 3.68
CA ASN A 239 -17.47 -20.81 4.60
C ASN A 239 -16.99 -19.57 5.38
N PRO A 240 -16.39 -18.56 4.72
CA PRO A 240 -16.10 -17.29 5.38
C PRO A 240 -17.42 -16.55 5.73
N ALA A 241 -17.33 -15.51 6.57
CA ALA A 241 -18.44 -14.62 6.81
C ALA A 241 -19.00 -14.08 5.47
N ALA A 242 -20.34 -13.94 5.39
CA ALA A 242 -21.04 -13.69 4.13
C ALA A 242 -20.58 -12.40 3.42
N ASP A 243 -20.22 -11.38 4.15
CA ASP A 243 -19.79 -10.07 3.67
C ASP A 243 -18.28 -9.96 3.46
N THR A 244 -17.51 -11.04 3.72
CA THR A 244 -16.06 -11.06 3.47
C THR A 244 -15.74 -10.69 2.04
N TYR A 245 -14.80 -9.78 1.88
CA TYR A 245 -14.30 -9.34 0.58
C TYR A 245 -13.74 -10.53 -0.21
N LYS A 246 -14.08 -10.66 -1.48
CA LYS A 246 -13.60 -11.71 -2.37
C LYS A 246 -12.66 -11.18 -3.45
N TYR A 247 -13.13 -10.21 -4.24
CA TYR A 247 -12.28 -9.54 -5.22
C TYR A 247 -12.76 -8.13 -5.55
N GLY A 248 -11.82 -7.29 -6.01
CA GLY A 248 -12.04 -6.00 -6.64
C GLY A 248 -11.32 -5.90 -7.97
N GLN A 249 -11.87 -5.04 -8.83
CA GLN A 249 -11.31 -4.67 -10.12
C GLN A 249 -11.44 -3.17 -10.28
N TYR A 250 -10.41 -2.55 -10.79
CA TYR A 250 -10.31 -1.11 -10.98
C TYR A 250 -9.76 -0.79 -12.36
N LEU A 251 -10.38 0.15 -13.02
CA LEU A 251 -9.92 0.76 -14.25
C LEU A 251 -10.04 2.27 -14.10
N SER A 252 -8.99 3.02 -14.43
CA SER A 252 -9.10 4.47 -14.61
C SER A 252 -8.33 4.95 -15.82
N ILE A 253 -8.82 6.05 -16.40
CA ILE A 253 -8.14 6.81 -17.43
C ILE A 253 -8.27 8.29 -17.10
N ASN A 254 -7.15 8.99 -17.15
CA ASN A 254 -7.13 10.42 -16.88
C ASN A 254 -6.44 11.22 -18.00
N ALA A 255 -6.63 12.52 -17.93
CA ALA A 255 -5.86 13.50 -18.68
C ALA A 255 -5.52 14.65 -17.74
N VAL A 256 -4.23 15.02 -17.70
CA VAL A 256 -3.70 16.09 -16.85
C VAL A 256 -3.01 17.13 -17.75
N TYR A 257 -3.43 18.38 -17.62
CA TYR A 257 -2.88 19.51 -18.35
C TYR A 257 -2.18 20.49 -17.42
N ASP A 258 -0.89 20.75 -17.70
CA ASP A 258 -0.06 21.70 -16.97
C ASP A 258 -0.20 23.10 -17.57
N PHE A 259 -1.05 23.97 -17.01
CA PHE A 259 -1.15 25.38 -17.42
C PHE A 259 0.16 26.12 -17.14
N SER A 260 0.77 25.84 -16.00
CA SER A 260 2.05 26.38 -15.59
C SER A 260 2.76 25.37 -14.66
N PRO A 261 4.03 25.61 -14.27
CA PRO A 261 4.72 24.77 -13.28
C PRO A 261 4.02 24.68 -11.93
N ARG A 262 3.03 25.53 -11.67
CA ARG A 262 2.31 25.61 -10.40
C ARG A 262 0.82 25.31 -10.50
N LEU A 263 0.25 25.26 -11.70
CA LEU A 263 -1.19 25.09 -11.90
C LEU A 263 -1.45 23.92 -12.86
N GLN A 264 -2.16 22.92 -12.37
CA GLN A 264 -2.57 21.72 -13.11
C GLN A 264 -4.09 21.58 -13.09
N LEU A 265 -4.67 21.15 -14.20
CA LEU A 265 -6.05 20.69 -14.33
C LEU A 265 -6.04 19.24 -14.73
N GLY A 266 -6.79 18.40 -14.02
CA GLY A 266 -6.96 16.99 -14.34
C GLY A 266 -8.42 16.61 -14.44
N VAL A 267 -8.72 15.65 -15.32
CA VAL A 267 -10.00 14.94 -15.37
C VAL A 267 -9.73 13.45 -15.41
N GLU A 268 -10.55 12.67 -14.71
CA GLU A 268 -10.43 11.22 -14.65
C GLU A 268 -11.81 10.57 -14.72
N TYR A 269 -11.89 9.48 -15.46
CA TYR A 269 -12.98 8.53 -15.38
C TYR A 269 -12.48 7.24 -14.76
N LEU A 270 -13.22 6.70 -13.81
CA LEU A 270 -12.94 5.42 -13.20
C LEU A 270 -14.16 4.52 -13.21
N ALA A 271 -13.90 3.22 -13.36
CA ALA A 271 -14.86 2.14 -13.21
C ALA A 271 -14.30 1.12 -12.21
N GLY A 272 -15.11 0.72 -11.24
CA GLY A 272 -14.73 -0.24 -10.22
C GLY A 272 -15.79 -1.31 -10.03
N LYS A 273 -15.35 -2.50 -9.66
CA LYS A 273 -16.22 -3.63 -9.29
C LYS A 273 -15.69 -4.25 -8.00
N ARG A 274 -16.62 -4.53 -7.08
CA ARG A 274 -16.33 -5.33 -5.87
C ARG A 274 -17.30 -6.49 -5.79
N LYS A 275 -16.80 -7.65 -5.34
CA LYS A 275 -17.61 -8.83 -5.03
C LYS A 275 -17.23 -9.37 -3.65
N ASN A 276 -18.25 -9.75 -2.88
CA ASN A 276 -18.12 -10.42 -1.60
C ASN A 276 -18.33 -11.94 -1.72
N CYS A 277 -18.01 -12.70 -0.68
CA CYS A 277 -18.11 -14.16 -0.67
C CYS A 277 -19.55 -14.66 -0.78
N ASN A 278 -20.54 -13.91 -0.29
CA ASN A 278 -21.98 -14.22 -0.46
C ASN A 278 -22.51 -13.99 -1.88
N GLY A 279 -21.65 -13.59 -2.84
CA GLY A 279 -22.03 -13.28 -4.21
C GLY A 279 -22.54 -11.86 -4.44
N ALA A 280 -22.73 -11.05 -3.38
CA ALA A 280 -23.10 -9.64 -3.54
C ALA A 280 -22.03 -8.88 -4.35
N GLU A 281 -22.49 -8.10 -5.34
CA GLU A 281 -21.63 -7.33 -6.22
C GLU A 281 -22.03 -5.85 -6.18
N ALA A 282 -21.04 -4.99 -6.24
CA ALA A 282 -21.20 -3.56 -6.40
C ALA A 282 -20.33 -3.06 -7.56
N ASN A 283 -20.89 -2.21 -8.39
CA ASN A 283 -20.18 -1.54 -9.47
C ASN A 283 -20.24 -0.04 -9.24
N VAL A 284 -19.17 0.66 -9.57
CA VAL A 284 -19.09 2.11 -9.51
C VAL A 284 -18.54 2.66 -10.81
N ASN A 285 -19.13 3.76 -11.27
CA ASN A 285 -18.60 4.59 -12.34
C ASN A 285 -18.54 6.00 -11.80
N ARG A 286 -17.39 6.66 -11.92
CA ARG A 286 -17.16 8.00 -11.35
C ARG A 286 -16.34 8.83 -12.31
N ALA A 287 -16.73 10.10 -12.48
CA ALA A 287 -15.92 11.11 -13.12
C ALA A 287 -15.42 12.10 -12.07
N GLU A 288 -14.16 12.45 -12.15
CA GLU A 288 -13.50 13.38 -11.23
C GLU A 288 -12.81 14.51 -12.00
N ALA A 289 -12.70 15.66 -11.34
CA ALA A 289 -11.91 16.78 -11.82
C ALA A 289 -11.01 17.27 -10.67
N LEU A 290 -9.78 17.61 -11.02
CA LEU A 290 -8.77 18.15 -10.09
C LEU A 290 -8.29 19.51 -10.61
N LEU A 291 -8.27 20.48 -9.72
CA LEU A 291 -7.50 21.71 -9.87
C LEU A 291 -6.42 21.70 -8.76
N SER A 292 -5.16 21.65 -9.15
CA SER A 292 -4.03 21.66 -8.22
C SER A 292 -3.19 22.89 -8.39
N PHE A 293 -2.92 23.58 -7.29
CA PHE A 293 -2.03 24.73 -7.25
C PHE A 293 -0.92 24.51 -6.24
N SER A 294 0.34 24.70 -6.67
CA SER A 294 1.55 24.60 -5.82
C SER A 294 2.18 25.97 -5.64
N PHE A 295 2.56 26.31 -4.43
CA PHE A 295 3.18 27.61 -4.07
C PHE A 295 4.54 27.43 -3.38
#